data_35dbbbca74302b6066fd7a0f6e253a9e
#
_entry.id   35dbbbca74302b6066fd7a0f6e253a9e
#
_cell.length_a   1.000
_cell.length_b   1.000
_cell.length_c   1.000
_cell.angle_alpha   90.00
_cell.angle_beta   90.00
_cell.angle_gamma   90.00
#
_symmetry.space_group_name_H-M   'P 1'
#
loop_
_entity.id
_entity.type
_entity.pdbx_description
1 polymer ?
#
loop_
_entity_poly.entity_id
_entity_poly.type
_entity_poly.pdbx_seq_one_letter_code
_entity_poly.pdbx_strand_id
1 'polypeptide(L)'
;MNSLKSMDEITIDPMQFRRALGNFATGVTIVTAQNEQGEKVGVTANSFNSVSLDPPLILWSIDKNSSSFPVFEQATHFAVNILSGSQIELSNKFSRRNIDKYEGTSYQTGSGQAPILDHCSAVFECERHEIIEGGDHWIIIGKVVRFRDEGRSPLVYHQGAYSGVIPHPLLQLKDSVEAEDIGEMHQGHLYSNVCYLMSRAFKFYQTDYIPKQLVTGFRTSEARLLLVLGSGTASNKADLPRDIAMPMREVEQAATILKKDGLLIESDGFFKLTEKGKKTAHYLFDIADSHQNEVFEKYSDEQKETFITMLRDFAGVA
;
A
#
# COMPACT_ATOMS: atom_id res chain seq x y z
N MET A 1 -34.27 39.99 -12.57
CA MET A 1 -34.60 38.79 -11.81
C MET A 1 -33.78 37.64 -12.42
N ASN A 2 -32.61 37.39 -11.87
CA ASN A 2 -31.77 36.26 -12.30
C ASN A 2 -32.22 35.01 -11.53
N SER A 3 -32.76 34.03 -12.23
CA SER A 3 -33.08 32.72 -11.71
C SER A 3 -31.77 32.02 -11.36
N LEU A 4 -31.54 31.84 -10.05
CA LEU A 4 -30.55 30.88 -9.54
C LEU A 4 -30.96 29.50 -10.08
N LYS A 5 -30.19 28.97 -11.04
CA LYS A 5 -30.27 27.55 -11.40
C LYS A 5 -30.08 26.73 -10.10
N SER A 6 -31.04 25.86 -9.81
CA SER A 6 -30.90 24.85 -8.77
C SER A 6 -29.58 24.09 -9.01
N MET A 7 -28.71 24.10 -8.01
CA MET A 7 -27.59 23.17 -7.98
C MET A 7 -28.21 21.76 -7.96
N ASP A 8 -28.08 21.04 -9.08
CA ASP A 8 -28.44 19.63 -9.12
C ASP A 8 -27.75 18.93 -7.95
N GLU A 9 -28.49 18.20 -7.12
CA GLU A 9 -27.93 17.37 -6.08
C GLU A 9 -26.91 16.42 -6.73
N ILE A 10 -25.65 16.60 -6.40
CA ILE A 10 -24.58 15.70 -6.88
C ILE A 10 -24.83 14.34 -6.25
N THR A 11 -25.40 13.42 -7.00
CA THR A 11 -25.58 12.03 -6.54
C THR A 11 -24.21 11.35 -6.58
N ILE A 12 -23.64 11.15 -5.39
CA ILE A 12 -22.36 10.45 -5.23
C ILE A 12 -22.62 8.94 -5.35
N ASP A 13 -22.02 8.31 -6.35
CA ASP A 13 -21.97 6.85 -6.45
C ASP A 13 -21.08 6.28 -5.33
N PRO A 14 -21.62 5.48 -4.39
CA PRO A 14 -20.86 4.96 -3.26
C PRO A 14 -19.65 4.10 -3.69
N MET A 15 -19.75 3.39 -4.81
CA MET A 15 -18.67 2.55 -5.33
C MET A 15 -17.51 3.40 -5.87
N GLN A 16 -17.82 4.45 -6.61
CA GLN A 16 -16.81 5.40 -7.12
C GLN A 16 -16.17 6.18 -5.98
N PHE A 17 -16.97 6.61 -5.00
CA PHE A 17 -16.47 7.30 -3.81
C PHE A 17 -15.49 6.42 -3.01
N ARG A 18 -15.87 5.17 -2.73
CA ARG A 18 -15.00 4.21 -2.05
C ARG A 18 -13.71 3.93 -2.82
N ARG A 19 -13.78 3.89 -4.17
CA ARG A 19 -12.59 3.76 -5.02
C ARG A 19 -11.67 4.97 -4.90
N ALA A 20 -12.22 6.17 -4.91
CA ALA A 20 -11.45 7.41 -4.75
C ALA A 20 -10.73 7.45 -3.40
N LEU A 21 -11.42 7.09 -2.30
CA LEU A 21 -10.82 6.96 -0.96
C LEU A 21 -9.68 5.93 -0.93
N GLY A 22 -9.76 4.87 -1.72
CA GLY A 22 -8.71 3.85 -1.83
C GLY A 22 -7.36 4.35 -2.37
N ASN A 23 -7.30 5.55 -2.98
CA ASN A 23 -6.03 6.17 -3.39
C ASN A 23 -5.20 6.68 -2.20
N PHE A 24 -5.82 6.86 -1.03
CA PHE A 24 -5.10 7.19 0.19
C PHE A 24 -4.49 5.94 0.79
N ALA A 25 -3.17 5.77 0.65
CA ALA A 25 -2.44 4.67 1.27
C ALA A 25 -2.42 4.86 2.79
N THR A 26 -2.85 3.85 3.53
CA THR A 26 -2.93 3.89 5.00
C THR A 26 -2.09 2.77 5.61
N GLY A 27 -1.70 2.93 6.87
CA GLY A 27 -1.30 1.81 7.69
C GLY A 27 -2.49 0.88 7.96
N VAL A 28 -2.20 -0.34 8.40
CA VAL A 28 -3.20 -1.30 8.87
C VAL A 28 -3.06 -1.43 10.38
N THR A 29 -4.17 -1.29 11.09
CA THR A 29 -4.23 -1.42 12.53
C THR A 29 -5.20 -2.52 12.95
N ILE A 30 -4.99 -3.10 14.13
CA ILE A 30 -6.01 -3.81 14.87
C ILE A 30 -6.27 -3.03 16.15
N VAL A 31 -7.49 -2.53 16.28
CA VAL A 31 -7.90 -1.88 17.53
C VAL A 31 -8.53 -2.91 18.44
N THR A 32 -8.10 -2.96 19.69
CA THR A 32 -8.48 -3.97 20.69
C THR A 32 -9.00 -3.31 21.96
N ALA A 33 -9.98 -3.93 22.60
CA ALA A 33 -10.48 -3.52 23.90
C ALA A 33 -10.98 -4.72 24.70
N GLN A 34 -11.16 -4.51 26.00
CA GLN A 34 -11.84 -5.43 26.89
C GLN A 34 -12.79 -4.63 27.79
N ASN A 35 -14.02 -5.11 27.96
CA ASN A 35 -14.97 -4.51 28.91
C ASN A 35 -14.79 -5.09 30.33
N GLU A 36 -15.55 -4.56 31.29
CA GLU A 36 -15.51 -5.01 32.70
C GLU A 36 -15.96 -6.45 32.90
N GLN A 37 -16.74 -7.01 31.97
CA GLN A 37 -17.18 -8.40 31.97
C GLN A 37 -16.09 -9.37 31.47
N GLY A 38 -14.95 -8.84 31.03
CA GLY A 38 -13.82 -9.62 30.50
C GLY A 38 -14.00 -10.00 29.03
N GLU A 39 -15.01 -9.48 28.34
CA GLU A 39 -15.20 -9.70 26.91
C GLU A 39 -14.17 -8.92 26.11
N LYS A 40 -13.42 -9.63 25.25
CA LYS A 40 -12.37 -9.06 24.42
C LYS A 40 -12.83 -8.94 22.99
N VAL A 41 -12.55 -7.80 22.39
CA VAL A 41 -12.79 -7.56 20.98
C VAL A 41 -11.54 -7.03 20.27
N GLY A 42 -11.51 -7.24 18.98
CA GLY A 42 -10.51 -6.65 18.11
C GLY A 42 -11.07 -6.47 16.69
N VAL A 43 -10.74 -5.36 16.07
CA VAL A 43 -11.21 -5.01 14.73
C VAL A 43 -10.04 -4.50 13.91
N THR A 44 -9.88 -5.07 12.71
CA THR A 44 -8.95 -4.52 11.71
C THR A 44 -9.51 -3.23 11.15
N ALA A 45 -8.75 -2.16 11.23
CA ALA A 45 -9.12 -0.84 10.77
C ALA A 45 -7.96 -0.15 10.06
N ASN A 46 -8.28 0.69 9.09
CA ASN A 46 -7.34 1.58 8.42
C ASN A 46 -7.73 3.06 8.56
N SER A 47 -8.69 3.34 9.43
CA SER A 47 -9.21 4.69 9.72
C SER A 47 -8.40 5.43 10.80
N PHE A 48 -7.35 4.80 11.35
CA PHE A 48 -6.49 5.42 12.36
C PHE A 48 -5.80 6.68 11.85
N ASN A 49 -5.84 7.75 12.67
CA ASN A 49 -5.11 8.98 12.42
C ASN A 49 -4.70 9.69 13.72
N SER A 50 -3.64 10.49 13.65
CA SER A 50 -3.24 11.41 14.72
C SER A 50 -4.18 12.63 14.74
N VAL A 51 -4.46 13.17 15.92
CA VAL A 51 -5.31 14.38 16.11
C VAL A 51 -4.50 15.51 16.73
N SER A 52 -3.82 15.26 17.87
CA SER A 52 -3.10 16.28 18.63
C SER A 52 -1.88 15.68 19.32
N LEU A 53 -0.87 16.50 19.53
CA LEU A 53 0.31 16.15 20.34
C LEU A 53 0.18 16.61 21.79
N ASP A 54 -0.58 17.68 22.04
CA ASP A 54 -0.84 18.21 23.39
C ASP A 54 -2.30 18.69 23.50
N PRO A 55 -3.17 17.93 24.22
CA PRO A 55 -2.92 16.58 24.72
C PRO A 55 -2.72 15.56 23.58
N PRO A 56 -2.05 14.42 23.83
CA PRO A 56 -1.78 13.43 22.82
C PRO A 56 -3.07 12.66 22.48
N LEU A 57 -3.68 13.00 21.34
CA LEU A 57 -4.95 12.43 20.88
C LEU A 57 -4.76 11.73 19.53
N ILE A 58 -5.47 10.61 19.41
CA ILE A 58 -5.63 9.86 18.15
C ILE A 58 -7.11 9.60 17.89
N LEU A 59 -7.47 9.29 16.66
CA LEU A 59 -8.81 8.82 16.30
C LEU A 59 -8.76 7.56 15.45
N TRP A 60 -9.87 6.84 15.46
CA TRP A 60 -10.20 5.79 14.50
C TRP A 60 -11.72 5.68 14.39
N SER A 61 -12.23 4.94 13.41
CA SER A 61 -13.66 4.82 13.16
C SER A 61 -14.09 3.36 13.07
N ILE A 62 -15.30 3.07 13.58
CA ILE A 62 -15.92 1.74 13.57
C ILE A 62 -17.34 1.83 13.01
N ASP A 63 -17.71 0.88 12.15
CA ASP A 63 -19.06 0.74 11.60
C ASP A 63 -20.10 0.61 12.73
N LYS A 64 -21.19 1.37 12.67
CA LYS A 64 -22.29 1.34 13.65
C LYS A 64 -22.91 -0.05 13.80
N ASN A 65 -22.89 -0.88 12.76
CA ASN A 65 -23.39 -2.24 12.76
C ASN A 65 -22.32 -3.27 13.19
N SER A 66 -21.15 -2.83 13.65
CA SER A 66 -20.13 -3.74 14.16
C SER A 66 -20.56 -4.41 15.45
N SER A 67 -20.55 -5.74 15.49
CA SER A 67 -20.81 -6.50 16.73
C SER A 67 -19.81 -6.22 17.86
N SER A 68 -18.66 -5.64 17.53
CA SER A 68 -17.64 -5.27 18.52
C SER A 68 -17.89 -3.89 19.14
N PHE A 69 -18.73 -3.04 18.55
CA PHE A 69 -18.92 -1.67 19.03
C PHE A 69 -19.43 -1.60 20.49
N PRO A 70 -20.38 -2.42 20.95
CA PRO A 70 -20.85 -2.37 22.34
C PRO A 70 -19.73 -2.57 23.38
N VAL A 71 -18.72 -3.38 23.06
CA VAL A 71 -17.56 -3.58 23.95
C VAL A 71 -16.68 -2.34 23.96
N PHE A 72 -16.42 -1.72 22.80
CA PHE A 72 -15.67 -0.46 22.71
C PHE A 72 -16.39 0.69 23.42
N GLU A 73 -17.71 0.71 23.36
CA GLU A 73 -18.55 1.71 24.05
C GLU A 73 -18.49 1.57 25.58
N GLN A 74 -18.39 0.33 26.09
CA GLN A 74 -18.29 0.06 27.54
C GLN A 74 -16.85 0.19 28.05
N ALA A 75 -15.85 -0.18 27.25
CA ALA A 75 -14.47 -0.16 27.66
C ALA A 75 -13.97 1.26 27.95
N THR A 76 -13.25 1.44 29.04
CA THR A 76 -12.63 2.73 29.39
C THR A 76 -11.33 2.97 28.62
N HIS A 77 -10.70 1.90 28.14
CA HIS A 77 -9.46 1.96 27.40
C HIS A 77 -9.51 1.06 26.16
N PHE A 78 -8.68 1.38 25.19
CA PHE A 78 -8.43 0.53 24.02
C PHE A 78 -6.97 0.64 23.59
N ALA A 79 -6.52 -0.30 22.77
CA ALA A 79 -5.20 -0.25 22.20
C ALA A 79 -5.27 -0.23 20.67
N VAL A 80 -4.45 0.60 20.04
CA VAL A 80 -4.23 0.61 18.60
C VAL A 80 -2.92 -0.09 18.31
N ASN A 81 -3.00 -1.26 17.70
CA ASN A 81 -1.85 -2.07 17.31
C ASN A 81 -1.58 -1.84 15.82
N ILE A 82 -0.53 -1.08 15.48
CA ILE A 82 -0.11 -0.87 14.08
C ILE A 82 0.62 -2.12 13.63
N LEU A 83 0.08 -2.81 12.64
CA LEU A 83 0.62 -4.08 12.18
C LEU A 83 1.95 -3.93 11.44
N SER A 84 2.84 -4.89 11.65
CA SER A 84 4.05 -5.04 10.84
C SER A 84 3.77 -5.73 9.51
N GLY A 85 4.65 -5.57 8.55
CA GLY A 85 4.52 -6.13 7.19
C GLY A 85 4.34 -7.66 7.15
N SER A 86 4.74 -8.39 8.19
CA SER A 86 4.57 -9.85 8.30
C SER A 86 3.19 -10.27 8.83
N GLN A 87 2.32 -9.34 9.25
CA GLN A 87 1.06 -9.65 9.96
C GLN A 87 -0.19 -9.62 9.07
N ILE A 88 -0.07 -9.96 7.78
CA ILE A 88 -1.21 -10.02 6.84
C ILE A 88 -2.27 -11.02 7.33
N GLU A 89 -1.87 -12.21 7.78
CA GLU A 89 -2.81 -13.23 8.26
C GLU A 89 -3.56 -12.77 9.51
N LEU A 90 -2.86 -12.06 10.41
CA LEU A 90 -3.47 -11.48 11.60
C LEU A 90 -4.50 -10.42 11.24
N SER A 91 -4.17 -9.53 10.29
CA SER A 91 -5.11 -8.55 9.75
C SER A 91 -6.37 -9.20 9.18
N ASN A 92 -6.20 -10.24 8.37
CA ASN A 92 -7.32 -10.99 7.79
C ASN A 92 -8.16 -11.70 8.87
N LYS A 93 -7.54 -12.24 9.91
CA LYS A 93 -8.22 -12.88 11.03
C LYS A 93 -9.12 -11.89 11.78
N PHE A 94 -8.60 -10.72 12.13
CA PHE A 94 -9.34 -9.71 12.89
C PHE A 94 -10.38 -8.94 12.06
N SER A 95 -10.36 -9.04 10.73
CA SER A 95 -11.40 -8.50 9.85
C SER A 95 -12.64 -9.40 9.72
N ARG A 96 -12.52 -10.69 10.07
CA ARG A 96 -13.63 -11.66 9.96
C ARG A 96 -14.65 -11.45 11.07
N ARG A 97 -15.91 -11.82 10.80
CA ARG A 97 -17.00 -11.87 11.77
C ARG A 97 -17.17 -13.30 12.28
N ASN A 98 -17.74 -13.45 13.46
CA ASN A 98 -18.18 -14.75 14.04
C ASN A 98 -17.07 -15.82 14.19
N ILE A 99 -15.86 -15.40 14.53
CA ILE A 99 -14.76 -16.31 14.90
C ILE A 99 -14.14 -15.87 16.21
N ASP A 100 -13.53 -16.80 16.95
CA ASP A 100 -12.64 -16.42 18.04
C ASP A 100 -11.33 -15.87 17.47
N LYS A 101 -11.16 -14.57 17.59
CA LYS A 101 -10.00 -13.85 17.04
C LYS A 101 -8.76 -14.02 17.93
N TYR A 102 -8.93 -14.42 19.17
CA TYR A 102 -7.84 -14.54 20.15
C TYR A 102 -7.29 -15.97 20.26
N GLU A 103 -8.02 -16.98 19.80
CA GLU A 103 -7.51 -18.36 19.72
C GLU A 103 -6.20 -18.40 18.90
N GLY A 104 -5.11 -18.85 19.53
CA GLY A 104 -3.78 -18.92 18.91
C GLY A 104 -3.15 -17.55 18.56
N THR A 105 -3.71 -16.44 19.07
CA THR A 105 -3.14 -15.10 18.91
C THR A 105 -2.34 -14.74 20.16
N SER A 106 -1.07 -14.39 19.97
CA SER A 106 -0.19 -13.95 21.06
C SER A 106 -0.44 -12.46 21.37
N TYR A 107 -0.68 -12.16 22.65
CA TYR A 107 -0.89 -10.81 23.13
C TYR A 107 -0.54 -10.67 24.62
N GLN A 108 -0.30 -9.44 25.05
CA GLN A 108 -0.11 -9.05 26.44
C GLN A 108 -1.30 -8.20 26.90
N THR A 109 -1.49 -8.08 28.20
CA THR A 109 -2.52 -7.20 28.77
C THR A 109 -1.95 -5.81 28.99
N GLY A 110 -2.57 -4.81 28.40
CA GLY A 110 -2.21 -3.38 28.52
C GLY A 110 -3.10 -2.60 29.46
N SER A 111 -3.08 -1.28 29.32
CA SER A 111 -3.91 -0.32 30.08
C SER A 111 -5.38 -0.65 29.94
N GLY A 112 -6.13 -0.61 31.02
CA GLY A 112 -7.57 -0.95 31.06
C GLY A 112 -7.89 -2.35 30.55
N GLN A 113 -6.96 -3.31 30.70
CA GLN A 113 -7.07 -4.69 30.24
C GLN A 113 -7.13 -4.85 28.70
N ALA A 114 -6.89 -3.79 27.91
CA ALA A 114 -6.88 -3.88 26.45
C ALA A 114 -5.78 -4.84 25.95
N PRO A 115 -6.10 -5.80 25.06
CA PRO A 115 -5.08 -6.69 24.50
C PRO A 115 -4.05 -5.95 23.63
N ILE A 116 -2.77 -6.16 23.89
CA ILE A 116 -1.64 -5.64 23.14
C ILE A 116 -1.07 -6.79 22.32
N LEU A 117 -1.23 -6.72 21.00
CA LEU A 117 -0.77 -7.77 20.09
C LEU A 117 0.76 -7.75 19.96
N ASP A 118 1.36 -8.94 19.91
CA ASP A 118 2.81 -9.07 19.76
C ASP A 118 3.26 -8.79 18.32
N HIS A 119 4.53 -8.40 18.16
CA HIS A 119 5.21 -8.20 16.87
C HIS A 119 4.64 -7.09 15.99
N CYS A 120 3.87 -6.17 16.54
CA CYS A 120 3.39 -4.99 15.84
C CYS A 120 4.54 -4.00 15.53
N SER A 121 4.32 -3.09 14.61
CA SER A 121 5.24 -2.01 14.27
C SER A 121 5.29 -0.97 15.39
N ALA A 122 4.11 -0.59 15.87
CA ALA A 122 3.95 0.28 17.03
C ALA A 122 2.62 -0.03 17.74
N VAL A 123 2.49 0.39 18.99
CA VAL A 123 1.28 0.24 19.79
C VAL A 123 1.01 1.53 20.55
N PHE A 124 -0.26 1.95 20.57
CA PHE A 124 -0.76 3.06 21.38
C PHE A 124 -1.84 2.54 22.33
N GLU A 125 -1.61 2.68 23.63
CA GLU A 125 -2.58 2.39 24.68
C GLU A 125 -3.31 3.69 25.00
N CYS A 126 -4.65 3.69 24.89
CA CYS A 126 -5.45 4.90 24.94
C CYS A 126 -6.55 4.78 25.98
N GLU A 127 -6.73 5.85 26.77
CA GLU A 127 -7.98 6.12 27.49
C GLU A 127 -9.01 6.64 26.49
N ARG A 128 -10.23 6.12 26.52
CA ARG A 128 -11.31 6.60 25.66
C ARG A 128 -11.67 8.03 26.04
N HIS A 129 -11.44 8.98 25.15
CA HIS A 129 -11.70 10.39 25.38
C HIS A 129 -13.11 10.80 24.95
N GLU A 130 -13.52 10.44 23.73
CA GLU A 130 -14.84 10.84 23.19
C GLU A 130 -15.27 9.83 22.10
N ILE A 131 -16.62 9.72 21.93
CA ILE A 131 -17.25 9.00 20.82
C ILE A 131 -18.16 9.98 20.08
N ILE A 132 -17.93 10.17 18.79
CA ILE A 132 -18.63 11.14 17.95
C ILE A 132 -19.37 10.40 16.83
N GLU A 133 -20.58 10.85 16.53
CA GLU A 133 -21.33 10.33 15.39
C GLU A 133 -20.75 10.80 14.06
N GLY A 134 -20.36 9.85 13.19
CA GLY A 134 -19.73 10.08 11.90
C GLY A 134 -20.49 9.42 10.74
N GLY A 135 -21.81 9.62 10.65
CA GLY A 135 -22.63 9.01 9.60
C GLY A 135 -22.91 7.54 9.86
N ASP A 136 -22.42 6.61 9.01
CA ASP A 136 -22.54 5.16 9.18
C ASP A 136 -21.49 4.57 10.13
N HIS A 137 -20.60 5.41 10.67
CA HIS A 137 -19.54 5.03 11.61
C HIS A 137 -19.63 5.83 12.90
N TRP A 138 -19.04 5.28 13.97
CA TRP A 138 -18.63 6.01 15.17
C TRP A 138 -17.16 6.39 15.05
N ILE A 139 -16.84 7.64 15.34
CA ILE A 139 -15.46 8.13 15.47
C ILE A 139 -15.08 8.06 16.95
N ILE A 140 -14.07 7.30 17.28
CA ILE A 140 -13.59 7.13 18.66
C ILE A 140 -12.27 7.88 18.79
N ILE A 141 -12.26 8.88 19.69
CA ILE A 141 -11.06 9.62 20.06
C ILE A 141 -10.47 9.01 21.31
N GLY A 142 -9.18 8.74 21.31
CA GLY A 142 -8.41 8.24 22.43
C GLY A 142 -7.31 9.19 22.85
N LYS A 143 -7.16 9.38 24.17
CA LYS A 143 -6.00 10.01 24.75
C LYS A 143 -4.91 8.97 24.97
N VAL A 144 -3.78 9.12 24.33
CA VAL A 144 -2.65 8.20 24.47
C VAL A 144 -2.07 8.32 25.88
N VAL A 145 -2.08 7.21 26.61
CA VAL A 145 -1.51 7.09 27.98
C VAL A 145 -0.17 6.37 27.97
N ARG A 146 0.08 5.53 26.98
CA ARG A 146 1.34 4.81 26.76
C ARG A 146 1.49 4.49 25.27
N PHE A 147 2.71 4.46 24.78
CA PHE A 147 3.00 3.95 23.44
C PHE A 147 4.33 3.18 23.42
N ARG A 148 4.49 2.34 22.40
CA ARG A 148 5.73 1.63 22.05
C ARG A 148 5.95 1.72 20.57
N ASP A 149 7.19 1.94 20.16
CA ASP A 149 7.66 1.87 18.78
C ASP A 149 8.67 0.71 18.70
N GLU A 150 8.36 -0.31 17.92
CA GLU A 150 9.18 -1.53 17.78
C GLU A 150 10.10 -1.44 16.55
N GLY A 151 10.07 -0.33 15.80
CA GLY A 151 10.95 -0.08 14.65
C GLY A 151 10.76 -1.06 13.48
N ARG A 152 9.62 -1.81 13.43
CA ARG A 152 9.33 -2.75 12.35
C ARG A 152 8.68 -2.00 11.17
N SER A 153 8.96 -2.46 9.95
CA SER A 153 8.27 -1.92 8.76
C SER A 153 6.76 -2.15 8.85
N PRO A 154 5.92 -1.14 8.68
CA PRO A 154 4.46 -1.26 8.82
C PRO A 154 3.84 -2.01 7.65
N LEU A 155 2.71 -2.68 7.92
CA LEU A 155 1.80 -3.17 6.89
C LEU A 155 0.99 -1.99 6.34
N VAL A 156 1.00 -1.83 5.02
CA VAL A 156 0.26 -0.78 4.31
C VAL A 156 -0.90 -1.37 3.55
N TYR A 157 -1.98 -0.61 3.43
CA TYR A 157 -3.15 -0.94 2.61
C TYR A 157 -3.39 0.17 1.60
N HIS A 158 -3.40 -0.20 0.31
CA HIS A 158 -3.61 0.72 -0.80
C HIS A 158 -4.47 0.06 -1.87
N GLN A 159 -5.53 0.73 -2.29
CA GLN A 159 -6.42 0.29 -3.36
C GLN A 159 -6.94 -1.16 -3.24
N GLY A 160 -7.19 -1.61 -2.01
CA GLY A 160 -7.72 -2.95 -1.76
C GLY A 160 -6.67 -4.05 -1.64
N ALA A 161 -5.38 -3.71 -1.65
CA ALA A 161 -4.27 -4.64 -1.52
C ALA A 161 -3.34 -4.28 -0.36
N TYR A 162 -2.75 -5.31 0.26
CA TYR A 162 -1.64 -5.12 1.19
C TYR A 162 -0.37 -4.75 0.42
N SER A 163 0.41 -3.85 1.00
CA SER A 163 1.64 -3.33 0.41
C SER A 163 2.71 -3.14 1.48
N GLY A 164 3.94 -2.97 1.06
CA GLY A 164 5.06 -2.59 1.91
C GLY A 164 5.49 -1.14 1.66
N VAL A 165 6.24 -0.58 2.60
CA VAL A 165 6.86 0.74 2.44
C VAL A 165 8.27 0.57 1.90
N ILE A 166 8.58 1.26 0.83
CA ILE A 166 9.95 1.43 0.33
C ILE A 166 10.28 2.92 0.33
N PRO A 167 11.53 3.32 0.65
CA PRO A 167 11.93 4.71 0.55
C PRO A 167 11.71 5.24 -0.87
N HIS A 168 11.20 6.48 -0.97
CA HIS A 168 11.02 7.11 -2.27
C HIS A 168 12.35 7.20 -3.02
N PRO A 169 12.42 6.88 -4.33
CA PRO A 169 13.67 6.88 -5.10
C PRO A 169 14.44 8.20 -5.04
N LEU A 170 13.70 9.34 -5.03
CA LEU A 170 14.29 10.68 -4.97
C LEU A 170 14.67 11.13 -3.54
N LEU A 171 14.45 10.32 -2.51
CA LEU A 171 15.02 10.57 -1.20
C LEU A 171 16.54 10.38 -1.29
N GLN A 172 17.25 11.47 -1.56
CA GLN A 172 18.67 11.54 -1.21
C GLN A 172 18.71 11.33 0.31
N LEU A 173 19.37 10.29 0.75
CA LEU A 173 19.82 10.19 2.13
C LEU A 173 20.70 11.44 2.33
N LYS A 174 20.17 12.47 3.00
CA LYS A 174 21.00 13.57 3.46
C LYS A 174 22.13 12.93 4.24
N ASP A 175 23.32 13.27 3.80
CA ASP A 175 24.62 12.91 4.30
C ASP A 175 24.60 11.94 5.49
N SER A 176 25.04 10.71 5.20
CA SER A 176 25.39 9.76 6.22
C SER A 176 26.12 10.50 7.35
N VAL A 177 25.60 10.39 8.56
CA VAL A 177 26.39 10.51 9.77
C VAL A 177 27.73 9.87 9.46
N GLU A 178 28.81 10.63 9.64
CA GLU A 178 30.18 10.13 9.48
C GLU A 178 30.23 8.76 10.14
N ALA A 179 30.47 7.74 9.33
CA ALA A 179 30.53 6.37 9.80
C ALA A 179 31.75 6.29 10.72
N GLU A 180 31.52 6.43 12.03
CA GLU A 180 32.50 5.99 13.02
C GLU A 180 32.75 4.51 12.72
N ASP A 181 33.93 4.23 12.28
CA ASP A 181 34.69 2.98 12.14
C ASP A 181 33.92 1.68 12.49
N ILE A 182 32.92 1.35 11.67
CA ILE A 182 32.34 0.00 11.63
C ILE A 182 33.31 -0.82 10.83
N GLY A 183 34.16 -1.55 11.53
CA GLY A 183 35.35 -2.24 11.08
C GLY A 183 35.28 -2.82 9.67
N GLU A 184 36.38 -2.74 8.95
CA GLU A 184 36.65 -3.14 7.55
C GLU A 184 36.09 -4.51 7.13
N MET A 185 35.67 -5.36 8.06
CA MET A 185 35.31 -6.76 7.84
C MET A 185 33.96 -6.96 7.12
N HIS A 186 33.06 -5.98 7.10
CA HIS A 186 31.71 -6.14 6.53
C HIS A 186 31.43 -5.31 5.27
N GLN A 187 32.24 -4.32 4.94
CA GLN A 187 32.00 -3.46 3.76
C GLN A 187 32.11 -4.25 2.43
N GLY A 188 33.03 -5.21 2.32
CA GLY A 188 33.16 -6.06 1.14
C GLY A 188 31.99 -7.01 0.88
N HIS A 189 31.36 -7.54 1.93
CA HIS A 189 30.25 -8.49 1.83
C HIS A 189 28.95 -7.86 1.33
N LEU A 190 28.66 -6.62 1.69
CA LEU A 190 27.43 -5.95 1.28
C LEU A 190 27.43 -5.66 -0.24
N TYR A 191 28.55 -5.22 -0.77
CA TYR A 191 28.72 -4.90 -2.19
C TYR A 191 28.84 -6.14 -3.09
N SER A 192 28.95 -7.34 -2.54
CA SER A 192 28.85 -8.61 -3.24
C SER A 192 27.52 -9.33 -2.99
N ASN A 193 26.63 -8.78 -2.15
CA ASN A 193 25.33 -9.34 -1.88
C ASN A 193 24.34 -9.02 -3.01
N VAL A 194 23.89 -10.06 -3.71
CA VAL A 194 23.01 -9.93 -4.89
C VAL A 194 21.71 -9.22 -4.55
N CYS A 195 21.06 -9.56 -3.44
CA CYS A 195 19.78 -8.94 -3.03
C CYS A 195 19.94 -7.44 -2.79
N TYR A 196 21.02 -7.04 -2.10
CA TYR A 196 21.35 -5.63 -1.88
C TYR A 196 21.62 -4.87 -3.18
N LEU A 197 22.43 -5.47 -4.06
CA LEU A 197 22.76 -4.85 -5.34
C LEU A 197 21.53 -4.73 -6.25
N MET A 198 20.67 -5.74 -6.32
CA MET A 198 19.42 -5.68 -7.08
C MET A 198 18.50 -4.56 -6.56
N SER A 199 18.34 -4.46 -5.23
CA SER A 199 17.54 -3.39 -4.62
C SER A 199 18.07 -2.00 -4.96
N ARG A 200 19.41 -1.80 -4.90
CA ARG A 200 20.04 -0.53 -5.28
C ARG A 200 19.94 -0.24 -6.77
N ALA A 201 20.22 -1.24 -7.61
CA ALA A 201 20.14 -1.09 -9.06
C ALA A 201 18.72 -0.73 -9.51
N PHE A 202 17.71 -1.40 -8.97
CA PHE A 202 16.30 -1.10 -9.25
C PHE A 202 15.93 0.34 -8.84
N LYS A 203 16.33 0.76 -7.63
CA LYS A 203 16.09 2.12 -7.15
C LYS A 203 16.76 3.15 -8.05
N PHE A 204 18.04 2.93 -8.41
CA PHE A 204 18.80 3.83 -9.27
C PHE A 204 18.15 3.94 -10.66
N TYR A 205 17.79 2.80 -11.27
CA TYR A 205 17.12 2.75 -12.57
C TYR A 205 15.79 3.52 -12.56
N GLN A 206 14.98 3.33 -11.53
CA GLN A 206 13.69 4.01 -11.41
C GLN A 206 13.79 5.53 -11.19
N THR A 207 14.86 6.00 -10.54
CA THR A 207 15.05 7.43 -10.25
C THR A 207 15.06 8.26 -11.53
N ASP A 208 15.66 7.75 -12.59
CA ASP A 208 15.76 8.45 -13.88
C ASP A 208 14.62 8.05 -14.85
N TYR A 209 14.14 6.81 -14.78
CA TYR A 209 13.09 6.31 -15.67
C TYR A 209 11.71 6.88 -15.35
N ILE A 210 11.32 6.91 -14.07
CA ILE A 210 9.97 7.35 -13.67
C ILE A 210 9.65 8.78 -14.13
N PRO A 211 10.52 9.79 -13.96
CA PRO A 211 10.28 11.13 -14.48
C PRO A 211 10.06 11.15 -15.99
N LYS A 212 10.85 10.39 -16.76
CA LYS A 212 10.70 10.29 -18.22
C LYS A 212 9.33 9.69 -18.61
N GLN A 213 8.90 8.66 -17.89
CA GLN A 213 7.60 8.04 -18.10
C GLN A 213 6.45 8.97 -17.71
N LEU A 214 6.54 9.70 -16.60
CA LEU A 214 5.48 10.60 -16.12
C LEU A 214 5.23 11.81 -17.05
N VAL A 215 6.23 12.27 -17.81
CA VAL A 215 6.06 13.32 -18.83
C VAL A 215 5.03 12.92 -19.90
N THR A 216 4.82 11.62 -20.12
CA THR A 216 3.78 11.11 -21.03
C THR A 216 2.34 11.37 -20.57
N GLY A 217 2.15 11.77 -19.31
CA GLY A 217 0.84 11.95 -18.67
C GLY A 217 0.20 10.66 -18.15
N PHE A 218 0.80 9.50 -18.40
CA PHE A 218 0.30 8.22 -17.90
C PHE A 218 0.83 7.92 -16.49
N ARG A 219 -0.03 7.37 -15.64
CA ARG A 219 0.39 6.78 -14.36
C ARG A 219 1.21 5.53 -14.61
N THR A 220 1.99 5.12 -13.63
CA THR A 220 2.81 3.91 -13.74
C THR A 220 1.99 2.65 -14.07
N SER A 221 0.78 2.52 -13.50
CA SER A 221 -0.13 1.40 -13.78
C SER A 221 -0.66 1.40 -15.22
N GLU A 222 -1.01 2.57 -15.74
CA GLU A 222 -1.49 2.75 -17.12
C GLU A 222 -0.36 2.45 -18.12
N ALA A 223 0.83 3.01 -17.89
CA ALA A 223 1.99 2.76 -18.74
C ALA A 223 2.39 1.27 -18.74
N ARG A 224 2.45 0.63 -17.58
CA ARG A 224 2.76 -0.82 -17.49
C ARG A 224 1.72 -1.68 -18.20
N LEU A 225 0.42 -1.37 -18.05
CA LEU A 225 -0.64 -2.09 -18.76
C LEU A 225 -0.50 -1.94 -20.27
N LEU A 226 -0.20 -0.73 -20.76
CA LEU A 226 0.05 -0.48 -22.19
C LEU A 226 1.25 -1.26 -22.71
N LEU A 227 2.36 -1.28 -21.96
CA LEU A 227 3.58 -2.01 -22.32
C LEU A 227 3.34 -3.53 -22.37
N VAL A 228 2.71 -4.09 -21.33
CA VAL A 228 2.43 -5.54 -21.28
C VAL A 228 1.49 -5.97 -22.40
N LEU A 229 0.44 -5.20 -22.67
CA LEU A 229 -0.46 -5.50 -23.80
C LEU A 229 0.21 -5.24 -25.16
N GLY A 230 1.10 -4.26 -25.23
CA GLY A 230 1.87 -3.93 -26.43
C GLY A 230 2.93 -4.97 -26.78
N SER A 231 3.48 -5.67 -25.80
CA SER A 231 4.44 -6.76 -26.02
C SER A 231 3.78 -8.04 -26.58
N GLY A 232 2.45 -8.13 -26.52
CA GLY A 232 1.70 -9.33 -26.95
C GLY A 232 1.81 -10.54 -26.02
N THR A 233 2.45 -10.39 -24.86
CA THR A 233 2.66 -11.49 -23.90
C THR A 233 1.44 -11.78 -23.04
N ALA A 234 0.57 -10.81 -22.80
CA ALA A 234 -0.61 -10.96 -21.94
C ALA A 234 -1.85 -11.27 -22.78
N SER A 235 -2.43 -12.43 -22.57
CA SER A 235 -3.62 -12.89 -23.27
C SER A 235 -4.86 -12.99 -22.38
N ASN A 236 -4.73 -13.03 -21.05
CA ASN A 236 -5.85 -13.25 -20.14
C ASN A 236 -5.81 -12.26 -18.96
N LYS A 237 -6.97 -11.76 -18.53
CA LYS A 237 -7.09 -10.88 -17.36
C LYS A 237 -6.50 -11.50 -16.07
N ALA A 238 -6.62 -12.81 -15.89
CA ALA A 238 -6.13 -13.49 -14.70
C ALA A 238 -4.60 -13.46 -14.59
N ASP A 239 -3.88 -13.38 -15.71
CA ASP A 239 -2.41 -13.36 -15.74
C ASP A 239 -1.83 -11.94 -15.61
N LEU A 240 -2.61 -10.92 -15.94
CA LEU A 240 -2.18 -9.52 -15.92
C LEU A 240 -1.57 -9.05 -14.58
N PRO A 241 -2.11 -9.38 -13.40
CA PRO A 241 -1.51 -8.95 -12.14
C PRO A 241 -0.07 -9.43 -11.95
N ARG A 242 0.23 -10.67 -12.42
CA ARG A 242 1.58 -11.24 -12.40
C ARG A 242 2.48 -10.51 -13.39
N ASP A 243 2.03 -10.35 -14.63
CA ASP A 243 2.85 -9.82 -15.73
C ASP A 243 3.10 -8.30 -15.58
N ILE A 244 2.13 -7.58 -15.00
CA ILE A 244 2.26 -6.14 -14.67
C ILE A 244 2.95 -5.92 -13.32
N ALA A 245 3.02 -6.95 -12.47
CA ALA A 245 3.47 -6.87 -11.07
C ALA A 245 2.69 -5.82 -10.26
N MET A 246 1.35 -5.84 -10.38
CA MET A 246 0.41 -4.94 -9.69
C MET A 246 -0.83 -5.68 -9.24
N PRO A 247 -1.50 -5.22 -8.15
CA PRO A 247 -2.77 -5.76 -7.73
C PRO A 247 -3.84 -5.65 -8.84
N MET A 248 -4.72 -6.65 -8.97
CA MET A 248 -5.77 -6.68 -10.00
C MET A 248 -6.61 -5.41 -10.02
N ARG A 249 -6.90 -4.85 -8.86
CA ARG A 249 -7.68 -3.60 -8.74
C ARG A 249 -7.01 -2.41 -9.41
N GLU A 250 -5.70 -2.27 -9.31
CA GLU A 250 -4.94 -1.22 -10.01
C GLU A 250 -4.98 -1.44 -11.53
N VAL A 251 -4.87 -2.70 -11.97
CA VAL A 251 -5.00 -3.08 -13.39
C VAL A 251 -6.38 -2.70 -13.93
N GLU A 252 -7.45 -3.00 -13.18
CA GLU A 252 -8.83 -2.66 -13.59
C GLU A 252 -9.07 -1.14 -13.64
N GLN A 253 -8.49 -0.39 -12.71
CA GLN A 253 -8.56 1.07 -12.72
C GLN A 253 -7.82 1.65 -13.91
N ALA A 254 -6.59 1.20 -14.18
CA ALA A 254 -5.82 1.59 -15.35
C ALA A 254 -6.60 1.27 -16.63
N ALA A 255 -7.15 0.05 -16.75
CA ALA A 255 -7.95 -0.35 -17.90
C ALA A 255 -9.19 0.53 -18.08
N THR A 256 -9.85 0.94 -16.99
CA THR A 256 -11.02 1.83 -17.06
C THR A 256 -10.66 3.19 -17.64
N ILE A 257 -9.53 3.77 -17.22
CA ILE A 257 -9.03 5.05 -17.73
C ILE A 257 -8.64 4.92 -19.20
N LEU A 258 -7.84 3.90 -19.53
CA LEU A 258 -7.39 3.67 -20.89
C LEU A 258 -8.54 3.38 -21.87
N LYS A 259 -9.62 2.72 -21.42
CA LYS A 259 -10.85 2.55 -22.22
C LYS A 259 -11.54 3.89 -22.46
N LYS A 260 -11.67 4.73 -21.45
CA LYS A 260 -12.25 6.08 -21.56
C LYS A 260 -11.47 6.94 -22.54
N ASP A 261 -10.14 6.81 -22.57
CA ASP A 261 -9.25 7.56 -23.45
C ASP A 261 -9.14 6.95 -24.87
N GLY A 262 -9.86 5.85 -25.12
CA GLY A 262 -9.89 5.17 -26.41
C GLY A 262 -8.61 4.43 -26.77
N LEU A 263 -7.80 4.06 -25.79
CA LEU A 263 -6.54 3.34 -25.96
C LEU A 263 -6.72 1.82 -25.83
N LEU A 264 -7.76 1.41 -25.14
CA LEU A 264 -8.06 0.02 -24.79
C LEU A 264 -9.51 -0.32 -25.13
N ILE A 265 -9.73 -1.55 -25.56
CA ILE A 265 -11.06 -2.18 -25.67
C ILE A 265 -11.06 -3.48 -24.88
N GLU A 266 -12.25 -3.91 -24.48
CA GLU A 266 -12.46 -5.18 -23.81
C GLU A 266 -13.40 -6.03 -24.67
N SER A 267 -12.98 -7.24 -25.02
CA SER A 267 -13.75 -8.21 -25.78
C SER A 267 -13.48 -9.61 -25.25
N ASP A 268 -14.55 -10.36 -24.99
CA ASP A 268 -14.51 -11.77 -24.55
C ASP A 268 -13.66 -12.02 -23.30
N GLY A 269 -13.64 -11.03 -22.37
CA GLY A 269 -12.82 -11.11 -21.15
C GLY A 269 -11.34 -10.79 -21.34
N PHE A 270 -10.95 -10.31 -22.52
CA PHE A 270 -9.57 -9.90 -22.84
C PHE A 270 -9.48 -8.39 -23.06
N PHE A 271 -8.38 -7.81 -22.63
CA PHE A 271 -8.03 -6.44 -23.00
C PHE A 271 -7.23 -6.45 -24.30
N LYS A 272 -7.59 -5.55 -25.21
CA LYS A 272 -6.89 -5.35 -26.48
C LYS A 272 -6.61 -3.87 -26.71
N LEU A 273 -5.42 -3.55 -27.21
CA LEU A 273 -5.08 -2.20 -27.59
C LEU A 273 -5.82 -1.80 -28.88
N THR A 274 -6.34 -0.58 -28.90
CA THR A 274 -6.77 0.06 -30.14
C THR A 274 -5.55 0.46 -31.00
N GLU A 275 -5.75 0.90 -32.23
CA GLU A 275 -4.64 1.44 -33.05
C GLU A 275 -3.97 2.65 -32.38
N LYS A 276 -4.75 3.49 -31.68
CA LYS A 276 -4.21 4.58 -30.85
C LYS A 276 -3.40 4.01 -29.66
N GLY A 277 -3.93 2.98 -29.00
CA GLY A 277 -3.24 2.30 -27.90
C GLY A 277 -1.93 1.66 -28.31
N LYS A 278 -1.86 1.02 -29.47
CA LYS A 278 -0.63 0.44 -30.01
C LYS A 278 0.45 1.52 -30.26
N LYS A 279 0.06 2.65 -30.88
CA LYS A 279 0.99 3.78 -31.09
C LYS A 279 1.49 4.34 -29.75
N THR A 280 0.62 4.45 -28.75
CA THR A 280 0.99 4.91 -27.42
C THR A 280 1.95 3.90 -26.72
N ALA A 281 1.66 2.60 -26.81
CA ALA A 281 2.55 1.57 -26.27
C ALA A 281 3.91 1.62 -26.92
N HIS A 282 3.96 1.79 -28.25
CA HIS A 282 5.23 1.94 -28.99
C HIS A 282 6.05 3.13 -28.48
N TYR A 283 5.42 4.28 -28.31
CA TYR A 283 6.08 5.46 -27.76
C TYR A 283 6.64 5.23 -26.34
N LEU A 284 5.90 4.47 -25.49
CA LEU A 284 6.37 4.10 -24.16
C LEU A 284 7.56 3.11 -24.22
N PHE A 285 7.57 2.19 -25.20
CA PHE A 285 8.73 1.33 -25.47
C PHE A 285 9.94 2.15 -25.89
N ASP A 286 9.79 3.13 -26.78
CA ASP A 286 10.90 3.98 -27.20
C ASP A 286 11.55 4.71 -26.01
N ILE A 287 10.74 5.18 -25.05
CA ILE A 287 11.24 5.80 -23.80
C ILE A 287 12.01 4.77 -22.95
N ALA A 288 11.45 3.57 -22.79
CA ALA A 288 12.06 2.52 -21.98
C ALA A 288 13.39 2.05 -22.62
N ASP A 289 13.41 1.84 -23.93
CA ASP A 289 14.59 1.40 -24.67
C ASP A 289 15.69 2.49 -24.70
N SER A 290 15.29 3.76 -24.88
CA SER A 290 16.25 4.88 -24.78
C SER A 290 16.91 4.93 -23.42
N HIS A 291 16.11 4.83 -22.34
CA HIS A 291 16.66 4.81 -20.98
C HIS A 291 17.54 3.58 -20.73
N GLN A 292 17.12 2.40 -21.18
CA GLN A 292 17.92 1.19 -21.07
C GLN A 292 19.27 1.33 -21.80
N ASN A 293 19.28 1.90 -23.00
CA ASN A 293 20.51 2.12 -23.77
C ASN A 293 21.45 3.11 -23.07
N GLU A 294 20.94 4.19 -22.51
CA GLU A 294 21.72 5.14 -21.69
C GLU A 294 22.39 4.42 -20.49
N VAL A 295 21.65 3.58 -19.76
CA VAL A 295 22.18 2.84 -18.59
C VAL A 295 23.27 1.85 -19.01
N PHE A 296 23.12 1.22 -20.17
CA PHE A 296 24.06 0.21 -20.67
C PHE A 296 25.14 0.75 -21.61
N GLU A 297 25.21 2.06 -21.87
CA GLU A 297 26.17 2.69 -22.77
C GLU A 297 27.65 2.29 -22.52
N LYS A 298 27.99 2.09 -21.26
CA LYS A 298 29.34 1.73 -20.79
C LYS A 298 29.67 0.22 -20.87
N TYR A 299 28.73 -0.63 -21.28
CA TYR A 299 28.87 -2.07 -21.32
C TYR A 299 28.86 -2.58 -22.79
N SER A 300 29.53 -3.70 -23.07
CA SER A 300 29.42 -4.35 -24.38
C SER A 300 28.04 -5.01 -24.55
N ASP A 301 27.66 -5.26 -25.82
CA ASP A 301 26.40 -5.99 -26.12
C ASP A 301 26.38 -7.38 -25.48
N GLU A 302 27.49 -8.09 -25.45
CA GLU A 302 27.63 -9.40 -24.81
C GLU A 302 27.37 -9.29 -23.28
N GLN A 303 27.92 -8.27 -22.63
CA GLN A 303 27.68 -8.04 -21.20
C GLN A 303 26.21 -7.70 -20.91
N LYS A 304 25.61 -6.86 -21.77
CA LYS A 304 24.20 -6.50 -21.69
C LYS A 304 23.30 -7.74 -21.84
N GLU A 305 23.53 -8.57 -22.86
CA GLU A 305 22.75 -9.79 -23.08
C GLU A 305 22.92 -10.79 -21.93
N THR A 306 24.14 -10.99 -21.45
CA THR A 306 24.40 -11.86 -20.30
C THR A 306 23.64 -11.39 -19.06
N PHE A 307 23.68 -10.08 -18.77
CA PHE A 307 22.98 -9.51 -17.64
C PHE A 307 21.46 -9.68 -17.76
N ILE A 308 20.89 -9.42 -18.95
CA ILE A 308 19.45 -9.58 -19.19
C ILE A 308 19.05 -11.06 -19.05
N THR A 309 19.85 -11.98 -19.55
CA THR A 309 19.59 -13.43 -19.42
C THR A 309 19.57 -13.85 -17.96
N MET A 310 20.58 -13.44 -17.17
CA MET A 310 20.60 -13.70 -15.74
C MET A 310 19.40 -13.12 -15.00
N LEU A 311 18.99 -11.89 -15.34
CA LEU A 311 17.79 -11.27 -14.72
C LEU A 311 16.51 -12.02 -15.08
N ARG A 312 16.37 -12.53 -16.30
CA ARG A 312 15.21 -13.36 -16.68
C ARG A 312 15.15 -14.63 -15.86
N ASP A 313 16.27 -15.33 -15.71
CA ASP A 313 16.36 -16.53 -14.89
C ASP A 313 15.98 -16.23 -13.42
N PHE A 314 16.52 -15.16 -12.84
CA PHE A 314 16.16 -14.72 -11.48
C PHE A 314 14.70 -14.34 -11.34
N ALA A 315 14.09 -13.75 -12.36
CA ALA A 315 12.69 -13.34 -12.37
C ALA A 315 11.72 -14.49 -12.67
N GLY A 316 12.23 -15.68 -13.03
CA GLY A 316 11.41 -16.81 -13.46
C GLY A 316 10.65 -16.54 -14.77
N VAL A 317 11.23 -15.68 -15.64
CA VAL A 317 10.67 -15.30 -16.95
C VAL A 317 11.61 -15.91 -18.01
N ALA A 318 11.42 -17.20 -18.26
CA ALA A 318 12.17 -17.93 -19.29
C ALA A 318 11.47 -17.84 -20.65
#